data_e411ba6fd5dd2767224f156316c7424f
#
_entry.id   e411ba6fd5dd2767224f156316c7424f
#
_cell.length_a   1.000
_cell.length_b   1.000
_cell.length_c   1.000
_cell.angle_alpha   90.00
_cell.angle_beta   90.00
_cell.angle_gamma   90.00
#
_symmetry.space_group_name_H-M   'P 1'
#
loop_
_entity.id
_entity.type
_entity.pdbx_description
1 polymer ?
#
loop_
_entity_poly.entity_id
_entity_poly.type
_entity_poly.pdbx_seq_one_letter_code
_entity_poly.pdbx_strand_id
1 'polypeptide(L)'
;MFFQRFYDENLAQASYLIACEKTREAVIIDPNLDVSQYTRAAGAQRARIAHVTETHIHADFVSGARALAEATGAELHLSAQGAKEWGYTDAAMKAATPLRDGSEILVGRIRLRAVHTPGHTP
;
A
#
# COMPACT_ATOMS: atom_id res chain seq x y z
N MET A 1 -11.10 14.55 -0.61
CA MET A 1 -10.38 13.29 -0.38
C MET A 1 -11.34 12.25 0.15
N PHE A 2 -11.38 11.08 -0.48
CA PHE A 2 -12.16 9.93 -0.01
C PHE A 2 -11.23 8.99 0.76
N PHE A 3 -11.69 8.50 1.91
CA PHE A 3 -10.92 7.60 2.78
C PHE A 3 -11.82 6.46 3.23
N GLN A 4 -11.34 5.22 3.10
CA GLN A 4 -12.05 4.03 3.58
C GLN A 4 -11.08 3.10 4.29
N ARG A 5 -11.49 2.63 5.46
CA ARG A 5 -10.77 1.62 6.23
C ARG A 5 -11.41 0.25 6.01
N PHE A 6 -10.57 -0.76 5.82
CA PHE A 6 -10.98 -2.17 5.79
C PHE A 6 -10.40 -2.85 7.02
N TYR A 7 -11.18 -3.63 7.71
CA TYR A 7 -10.70 -4.34 8.89
C TYR A 7 -11.07 -5.82 8.80
N ASP A 8 -10.07 -6.69 8.93
CA ASP A 8 -10.23 -8.14 8.98
C ASP A 8 -10.09 -8.58 10.44
N GLU A 9 -11.20 -8.99 11.05
CA GLU A 9 -11.23 -9.40 12.45
C GLU A 9 -10.42 -10.66 12.72
N ASN A 10 -10.39 -11.60 11.77
CA ASN A 10 -9.66 -12.86 11.90
C ASN A 10 -8.16 -12.65 11.93
N LEU A 11 -7.67 -11.68 11.16
CA LEU A 11 -6.25 -11.35 11.08
C LEU A 11 -5.87 -10.18 12.00
N ALA A 12 -6.86 -9.51 12.62
CA ALA A 12 -6.65 -8.27 13.36
C ALA A 12 -5.84 -7.26 12.51
N GLN A 13 -6.23 -7.12 11.23
CA GLN A 13 -5.46 -6.36 10.25
C GLN A 13 -6.32 -5.29 9.61
N ALA A 14 -5.79 -4.08 9.53
CA ALA A 14 -6.43 -2.96 8.85
C ALA A 14 -5.70 -2.62 7.56
N SER A 15 -6.47 -2.24 6.56
CA SER A 15 -5.96 -1.68 5.31
C SER A 15 -6.78 -0.45 4.94
N TYR A 16 -6.27 0.34 4.00
CA TYR A 16 -6.84 1.65 3.74
C TYR A 16 -6.88 1.95 2.25
N LEU A 17 -7.95 2.63 1.82
CA LEU A 17 -8.06 3.23 0.51
C LEU A 17 -8.13 4.74 0.68
N ILE A 18 -7.29 5.47 -0.04
CA ILE A 18 -7.33 6.93 -0.11
C ILE A 18 -7.45 7.30 -1.59
N ALA A 19 -8.44 8.10 -1.93
CA ALA A 19 -8.65 8.52 -3.32
C ALA A 19 -8.75 10.03 -3.44
N CYS A 20 -8.16 10.56 -4.51
CA CYS A 20 -8.32 11.95 -4.91
C CYS A 20 -9.63 12.09 -5.69
N GLU A 21 -10.57 12.85 -5.17
CA GLU A 21 -11.87 13.03 -5.82
C GLU A 21 -11.78 13.80 -7.13
N LYS A 22 -10.75 14.60 -7.32
CA LYS A 22 -10.54 15.38 -8.53
C LYS A 22 -10.01 14.54 -9.69
N THR A 23 -8.93 13.77 -9.44
CA THR A 23 -8.27 12.97 -10.49
C THR A 23 -8.77 11.55 -10.57
N ARG A 24 -9.49 11.08 -9.55
CA ARG A 24 -9.96 9.70 -9.41
C ARG A 24 -8.83 8.68 -9.35
N GLU A 25 -7.67 9.10 -8.86
CA GLU A 25 -6.57 8.19 -8.53
C GLU A 25 -6.65 7.77 -7.08
N ALA A 26 -6.32 6.51 -6.81
CA ALA A 26 -6.37 5.94 -5.47
C ALA A 26 -5.06 5.22 -5.11
N VAL A 27 -4.79 5.16 -3.82
CA VAL A 27 -3.76 4.31 -3.23
C VAL A 27 -4.40 3.33 -2.26
N ILE A 28 -3.89 2.11 -2.24
CA ILE A 28 -4.24 1.10 -1.23
C ILE A 28 -3.03 0.90 -0.34
N ILE A 29 -3.26 0.92 0.97
CA ILE A 29 -2.23 0.77 2.00
C ILE A 29 -2.50 -0.51 2.78
N ASP A 30 -1.50 -1.36 2.90
CA ASP A 30 -1.53 -2.62 3.64
C ASP A 30 -2.62 -3.60 3.20
N PRO A 31 -2.75 -3.90 1.88
CA PRO A 31 -3.78 -4.84 1.45
C PRO A 31 -3.51 -6.27 1.90
N ASN A 32 -4.58 -7.02 2.19
CA ASN A 32 -4.49 -8.46 2.38
C ASN A 32 -4.69 -9.20 1.04
N LEU A 33 -4.71 -10.53 1.07
CA LEU A 33 -4.79 -11.34 -0.16
C LEU A 33 -6.16 -11.30 -0.85
N ASP A 34 -7.21 -10.87 -0.16
CA ASP A 34 -8.51 -10.66 -0.79
C ASP A 34 -8.50 -9.32 -1.54
N VAL A 35 -7.79 -9.30 -2.67
CA VAL A 35 -7.57 -8.07 -3.43
C VAL A 35 -8.84 -7.55 -4.09
N SER A 36 -9.84 -8.40 -4.33
CA SER A 36 -11.09 -8.00 -4.99
C SER A 36 -11.87 -6.97 -4.18
N GLN A 37 -11.78 -6.98 -2.85
CA GLN A 37 -12.45 -5.98 -2.01
C GLN A 37 -11.98 -4.56 -2.33
N TYR A 38 -10.69 -4.39 -2.66
CA TYR A 38 -10.13 -3.07 -2.98
C TYR A 38 -10.55 -2.60 -4.36
N THR A 39 -10.54 -3.50 -5.35
CA THR A 39 -10.98 -3.14 -6.70
C THR A 39 -12.47 -2.80 -6.73
N ARG A 40 -13.30 -3.49 -5.96
CA ARG A 40 -14.72 -3.16 -5.82
C ARG A 40 -14.92 -1.80 -5.15
N ALA A 41 -14.21 -1.54 -4.07
CA ALA A 41 -14.34 -0.26 -3.35
C ALA A 41 -13.88 0.92 -4.20
N ALA A 42 -12.76 0.78 -4.92
CA ALA A 42 -12.29 1.80 -5.84
C ALA A 42 -13.29 2.03 -6.97
N GLY A 43 -13.85 0.96 -7.54
CA GLY A 43 -14.86 1.03 -8.59
C GLY A 43 -16.12 1.75 -8.13
N ALA A 44 -16.55 1.54 -6.89
CA ALA A 44 -17.71 2.25 -6.32
C ALA A 44 -17.49 3.77 -6.25
N GLN A 45 -16.24 4.19 -6.12
CA GLN A 45 -15.85 5.61 -6.12
C GLN A 45 -15.42 6.09 -7.51
N ARG A 46 -15.53 5.26 -8.52
CA ARG A 46 -15.05 5.53 -9.90
C ARG A 46 -13.58 5.93 -9.90
N ALA A 47 -12.81 5.31 -9.02
CA ALA A 47 -11.39 5.58 -8.87
C ALA A 47 -10.56 4.44 -9.46
N ARG A 48 -9.36 4.79 -9.96
CA ARG A 48 -8.37 3.85 -10.44
C ARG A 48 -7.30 3.68 -9.38
N ILE A 49 -7.00 2.45 -9.01
CA ILE A 49 -5.89 2.17 -8.10
C ILE A 49 -4.59 2.40 -8.86
N ALA A 50 -3.91 3.50 -8.53
CA ALA A 50 -2.67 3.92 -9.18
C ALA A 50 -1.43 3.55 -8.37
N HIS A 51 -1.59 3.37 -7.06
CA HIS A 51 -0.51 3.08 -6.14
C HIS A 51 -0.94 2.04 -5.11
N VAL A 52 0.02 1.19 -4.72
CA VAL A 52 -0.14 0.23 -3.62
C VAL A 52 1.11 0.33 -2.76
N THR A 53 0.95 0.33 -1.46
CA THR A 53 2.08 0.38 -0.53
C THR A 53 1.80 -0.40 0.75
N GLU A 54 2.85 -0.60 1.54
CA GLU A 54 2.79 -1.21 2.85
C GLU A 54 3.46 -0.30 3.88
N THR A 55 2.92 -0.26 5.09
CA THR A 55 3.52 0.52 6.19
C THR A 55 4.76 -0.17 6.74
N HIS A 56 4.78 -1.51 6.70
CA HIS A 56 5.88 -2.33 7.20
C HIS A 56 5.78 -3.74 6.61
N ILE A 57 6.82 -4.55 6.82
CA ILE A 57 6.77 -5.97 6.48
C ILE A 57 5.83 -6.66 7.47
N HIS A 58 4.84 -7.36 6.94
CA HIS A 58 3.87 -8.06 7.76
C HIS A 58 4.35 -9.49 8.05
N ALA A 59 4.54 -9.80 9.34
CA ALA A 59 4.94 -11.12 9.80
C ALA A 59 3.73 -11.99 10.17
N ASP A 60 2.59 -11.37 10.44
CA ASP A 60 1.39 -12.01 10.96
C ASP A 60 0.36 -12.37 9.89
N PHE A 61 0.55 -11.93 8.64
CA PHE A 61 -0.29 -12.32 7.52
C PHE A 61 0.48 -12.16 6.19
N VAL A 62 -0.02 -12.81 5.16
CA VAL A 62 0.55 -12.66 3.81
C VAL A 62 -0.06 -11.42 3.16
N SER A 63 0.79 -10.51 2.73
CA SER A 63 0.35 -9.27 2.10
C SER A 63 -0.15 -9.50 0.68
N GLY A 64 -1.22 -8.79 0.31
CA GLY A 64 -1.75 -8.75 -1.05
C GLY A 64 -1.14 -7.65 -1.92
N ALA A 65 -0.17 -6.88 -1.43
CA ALA A 65 0.32 -5.69 -2.13
C ALA A 65 0.84 -6.00 -3.53
N ARG A 66 1.68 -7.01 -3.67
CA ARG A 66 2.23 -7.39 -4.98
C ARG A 66 1.14 -7.91 -5.92
N ALA A 67 0.26 -8.77 -5.40
CA ALA A 67 -0.84 -9.33 -6.20
C ALA A 67 -1.79 -8.23 -6.67
N LEU A 68 -2.10 -7.27 -5.81
CA LEU A 68 -2.96 -6.14 -6.16
C LEU A 68 -2.31 -5.24 -7.20
N ALA A 69 -1.02 -4.93 -7.03
CA ALA A 69 -0.27 -4.11 -7.99
C ALA A 69 -0.23 -4.78 -9.37
N GLU A 70 0.01 -6.10 -9.43
CA GLU A 70 -0.01 -6.85 -10.68
C GLU A 70 -1.40 -6.86 -11.33
N ALA A 71 -2.45 -7.04 -10.54
CA ALA A 71 -3.83 -7.11 -11.03
C ALA A 71 -4.33 -5.76 -11.57
N THR A 72 -3.86 -4.64 -11.01
CA THR A 72 -4.34 -3.29 -11.34
C THR A 72 -3.40 -2.50 -12.23
N GLY A 73 -2.15 -2.93 -12.38
CA GLY A 73 -1.10 -2.14 -13.03
C GLY A 73 -0.60 -0.98 -12.18
N ALA A 74 -0.96 -0.95 -10.90
CA ALA A 74 -0.56 0.11 -9.97
C ALA A 74 0.94 0.05 -9.67
N GLU A 75 1.51 1.20 -9.34
CA GLU A 75 2.89 1.31 -8.89
C GLU A 75 2.98 0.81 -7.44
N LEU A 76 3.87 -0.14 -7.20
CA LEU A 76 4.11 -0.71 -5.88
C LEU A 76 5.24 0.07 -5.20
N HIS A 77 5.00 0.53 -3.97
CA HIS A 77 5.98 1.26 -3.17
C HIS A 77 6.27 0.46 -1.91
N LEU A 78 7.54 0.19 -1.65
CA LEU A 78 7.99 -0.57 -0.48
C LEU A 78 9.14 0.15 0.21
N SER A 79 9.23 0.04 1.54
CA SER A 79 10.32 0.62 2.30
C SER A 79 11.67 0.05 1.85
N ALA A 80 12.63 0.93 1.60
CA ALA A 80 14.01 0.57 1.34
C ALA A 80 14.83 0.46 2.63
N GLN A 81 14.24 0.76 3.78
CA GLN A 81 14.90 0.78 5.07
C GLN A 81 14.65 -0.53 5.84
N GLY A 82 15.53 -0.84 6.77
CA GLY A 82 15.48 -2.06 7.56
C GLY A 82 16.77 -2.86 7.45
N ALA A 83 17.05 -3.69 8.44
CA ALA A 83 18.16 -4.64 8.40
C ALA A 83 17.84 -5.77 7.41
N LYS A 84 18.88 -6.47 6.94
CA LYS A 84 18.74 -7.58 5.98
C LYS A 84 17.73 -8.63 6.42
N GLU A 85 17.66 -8.91 7.71
CA GLU A 85 16.76 -9.92 8.28
C GLU A 85 15.31 -9.44 8.36
N TRP A 86 15.10 -8.14 8.30
CA TRP A 86 13.78 -7.51 8.44
C TRP A 86 13.38 -6.68 7.23
N GLY A 87 14.22 -6.65 6.19
CA GLY A 87 13.93 -5.95 4.95
C GLY A 87 13.21 -6.84 3.93
N TYR A 88 12.69 -6.22 2.89
CA TYR A 88 12.12 -6.93 1.74
C TYR A 88 13.21 -7.62 0.95
N THR A 89 12.86 -8.73 0.28
CA THR A 89 13.79 -9.44 -0.58
C THR A 89 14.20 -8.57 -1.78
N ASP A 90 15.35 -8.89 -2.37
CA ASP A 90 15.80 -8.19 -3.58
C ASP A 90 14.79 -8.31 -4.72
N ALA A 91 14.13 -9.47 -4.85
CA ALA A 91 13.11 -9.68 -5.87
C ALA A 91 11.90 -8.76 -5.65
N ALA A 92 11.46 -8.60 -4.40
CA ALA A 92 10.36 -7.68 -4.07
C ALA A 92 10.74 -6.23 -4.36
N MET A 93 11.95 -5.83 -4.00
CA MET A 93 12.44 -4.45 -4.23
C MET A 93 12.63 -4.13 -5.71
N LYS A 94 12.99 -5.10 -6.55
CA LYS A 94 13.08 -4.90 -8.01
C LYS A 94 11.74 -4.57 -8.65
N ALA A 95 10.64 -5.10 -8.08
CA ALA A 95 9.29 -4.87 -8.57
C ALA A 95 8.67 -3.60 -8.01
N ALA A 96 9.36 -2.88 -7.12
CA ALA A 96 8.79 -1.78 -6.36
C ALA A 96 9.59 -0.49 -6.51
N THR A 97 8.92 0.63 -6.30
CA THR A 97 9.55 1.93 -6.10
C THR A 97 9.97 2.01 -4.64
N PRO A 98 11.24 2.28 -4.33
CA PRO A 98 11.69 2.32 -2.93
C PRO A 98 11.18 3.58 -2.21
N LEU A 99 10.74 3.40 -0.97
CA LEU A 99 10.40 4.49 -0.07
C LEU A 99 11.45 4.65 1.00
N ARG A 100 11.86 5.88 1.23
CA ARG A 100 12.77 6.28 2.32
C ARG A 100 12.07 7.32 3.17
N ASP A 101 12.64 7.65 4.31
CA ASP A 101 12.10 8.73 5.14
C ASP A 101 12.03 10.03 4.32
N GLY A 102 10.84 10.63 4.29
CA GLY A 102 10.57 11.82 3.50
C GLY A 102 10.15 11.59 2.06
N SER A 103 10.20 10.35 1.55
CA SER A 103 9.67 10.03 0.21
C SER A 103 8.19 10.36 0.11
N GLU A 104 7.74 10.74 -1.08
CA GLU A 104 6.36 11.11 -1.30
C GLU A 104 5.71 10.21 -2.36
N ILE A 105 4.43 9.90 -2.15
CA ILE A 105 3.57 9.26 -3.15
C ILE A 105 2.51 10.30 -3.51
N LEU A 106 2.42 10.64 -4.79
CA LEU A 106 1.40 11.56 -5.27
C LEU A 106 0.20 10.75 -5.78
N VAL A 107 -0.93 10.91 -5.10
CA VAL A 107 -2.19 10.27 -5.46
C VAL A 107 -3.09 11.37 -6.02
N GLY A 108 -2.97 11.60 -7.32
CA GLY A 108 -3.57 12.78 -7.92
C GLY A 108 -3.04 14.06 -7.26
N ARG A 109 -3.91 14.82 -6.60
CA ARG A 109 -3.53 16.04 -5.87
C ARG A 109 -3.21 15.79 -4.41
N ILE A 110 -3.35 14.55 -3.93
CA ILE A 110 -3.05 14.18 -2.56
C ILE A 110 -1.58 13.78 -2.48
N ARG A 111 -0.89 14.30 -1.47
CA ARG A 111 0.51 13.99 -1.21
C ARG A 111 0.61 13.16 0.05
N LEU A 112 1.14 11.94 -0.07
CA LEU A 112 1.46 11.09 1.07
C LEU A 112 2.96 11.15 1.30
N ARG A 113 3.36 11.41 2.53
CA ARG A 113 4.76 11.46 2.91
C ARG A 113 5.11 10.26 3.78
N ALA A 114 6.17 9.54 3.40
CA ALA A 114 6.69 8.45 4.20
C ALA A 114 7.49 9.00 5.39
N VAL A 115 7.19 8.49 6.58
CA VAL A 115 7.92 8.82 7.80
C VAL A 115 8.46 7.52 8.37
N HIS A 116 9.77 7.43 8.50
CA HIS A 116 10.40 6.23 9.06
C HIS A 116 10.21 6.21 10.58
N THR A 117 9.41 5.25 11.05
CA THR A 117 9.07 5.11 12.47
C THR A 117 9.33 3.66 12.89
N PRO A 118 10.59 3.26 13.07
CA PRO A 118 10.91 1.90 13.48
C PRO A 118 10.41 1.61 14.90
N GLY A 119 10.12 0.34 15.20
CA GLY A 119 9.60 -0.05 16.51
C GLY A 119 8.89 -1.38 16.44
N HIS A 120 7.82 -1.47 15.65
CA HIS A 120 7.13 -2.73 15.38
C HIS A 120 8.03 -3.65 14.53
N THR A 121 8.67 -3.10 13.52
CA THR A 121 9.77 -3.71 12.80
C THR A 121 10.95 -2.74 12.77
N PRO A 122 12.19 -3.23 12.73
CA PRO A 122 13.36 -2.37 12.65
C PRO A 122 13.40 -1.47 11.41
#